data_f58a4b274e41e81892a8effb5cc8dce3
#
_entry.id   f58a4b274e41e81892a8effb5cc8dce3
#
_cell.length_a   1.000
_cell.length_b   1.000
_cell.length_c   1.000
_cell.angle_alpha   90.00
_cell.angle_beta   90.00
_cell.angle_gamma   90.00
#
_symmetry.space_group_name_H-M   'P 1'
#
loop_
_entity.id
_entity.type
_entity.pdbx_description
1 polymer ?
#
loop_
_entity_poly.entity_id
_entity_poly.type
_entity_poly.pdbx_seq_one_letter_code
_entity_poly.pdbx_strand_id
1 'polypeptide(L)'
;AKRQRQAEESGATSVDSRGDKLTTLMERLAAAPVQVESPRMDPLFASPEDRDEFVARHSLDVIPKASLDEAQGRCWLGIDAGSTTIKAVVIDSCDRIVFTHYASNEGDPVAAAVDIVRAVRGALPQGCEIGRSCSTGYGEGLVKSALTLDEGEIETMAHYRAAEFICPGVTSVIDIGGQDMKYLRIRDHVVDSISVNEACSSGCGSFLQTFAQTMG
;
A
#
# COMPACT_ATOMS: atom_id res chain seq x y z
N ALA A 1 -63.94 -33.02 -10.43
CA ALA A 1 -63.87 -31.99 -9.36
C ALA A 1 -63.28 -32.50 -8.01
N LYS A 2 -63.03 -33.82 -7.81
CA LYS A 2 -62.38 -34.35 -6.59
C LYS A 2 -60.87 -34.61 -6.73
N ARG A 3 -60.26 -34.50 -7.90
CA ARG A 3 -58.85 -34.70 -8.12
C ARG A 3 -58.00 -33.43 -8.15
N GLN A 4 -58.61 -32.25 -8.17
CA GLN A 4 -57.90 -30.97 -8.16
C GLN A 4 -57.71 -30.37 -6.78
N ARG A 5 -58.39 -30.86 -5.77
CA ARG A 5 -58.21 -30.36 -4.36
C ARG A 5 -57.10 -31.04 -3.54
N GLN A 6 -56.52 -32.13 -4.05
CA GLN A 6 -55.40 -32.82 -3.36
C GLN A 6 -54.00 -32.37 -3.80
N ALA A 7 -53.87 -31.50 -4.81
CA ALA A 7 -52.58 -31.02 -5.32
C ALA A 7 -52.16 -29.67 -4.69
N GLU A 8 -53.03 -28.95 -4.03
CA GLU A 8 -52.71 -27.65 -3.43
C GLU A 8 -52.24 -27.71 -1.93
N GLU A 9 -52.44 -28.82 -1.23
CA GLU A 9 -51.99 -28.97 0.16
C GLU A 9 -50.54 -29.52 0.32
N SER A 10 -49.89 -29.94 -0.76
CA SER A 10 -48.54 -30.53 -0.69
C SER A 10 -47.39 -29.54 -0.99
N GLY A 11 -47.73 -28.30 -1.40
CA GLY A 11 -46.74 -27.30 -1.82
C GLY A 11 -46.25 -26.33 -0.72
N ALA A 12 -46.97 -26.23 0.39
CA ALA A 12 -46.70 -25.20 1.39
C ALA A 12 -45.71 -25.59 2.49
N THR A 13 -45.38 -26.87 2.65
CA THR A 13 -44.53 -27.37 3.74
C THR A 13 -43.04 -27.52 3.41
N SER A 14 -42.59 -27.27 2.15
CA SER A 14 -41.20 -27.48 1.78
C SER A 14 -40.33 -26.24 1.78
N VAL A 15 -40.91 -25.04 1.82
CA VAL A 15 -40.15 -23.79 1.75
C VAL A 15 -39.69 -23.35 3.16
N ASP A 16 -40.47 -23.61 4.17
CA ASP A 16 -40.18 -23.24 5.56
C ASP A 16 -39.03 -24.09 6.16
N SER A 17 -38.98 -25.36 5.80
CA SER A 17 -37.93 -26.27 6.33
C SER A 17 -36.53 -26.02 5.76
N ARG A 18 -36.39 -25.31 4.64
CA ARG A 18 -35.08 -24.90 4.08
C ARG A 18 -34.54 -23.64 4.73
N GLY A 19 -35.41 -22.68 5.04
CA GLY A 19 -35.07 -21.47 5.77
C GLY A 19 -34.55 -21.79 7.17
N ASP A 20 -35.28 -22.64 7.90
CA ASP A 20 -34.88 -23.10 9.25
C ASP A 20 -33.55 -23.84 9.24
N LYS A 21 -33.31 -24.71 8.25
CA LYS A 21 -32.02 -25.42 8.12
C LYS A 21 -30.85 -24.48 7.83
N LEU A 22 -31.06 -23.47 6.98
CA LEU A 22 -30.02 -22.49 6.66
C LEU A 22 -29.69 -21.64 7.88
N THR A 23 -30.70 -21.15 8.59
CA THR A 23 -30.53 -20.37 9.82
C THR A 23 -29.78 -21.19 10.90
N THR A 24 -30.20 -22.43 11.12
CA THR A 24 -29.53 -23.33 12.07
C THR A 24 -28.07 -23.62 11.65
N LEU A 25 -27.78 -23.73 10.34
CA LEU A 25 -26.42 -23.94 9.86
C LEU A 25 -25.54 -22.68 10.06
N MET A 26 -26.10 -21.50 9.83
CA MET A 26 -25.42 -20.23 10.08
C MET A 26 -25.12 -20.02 11.57
N GLU A 27 -26.09 -20.35 12.44
CA GLU A 27 -25.90 -20.29 13.90
C GLU A 27 -24.82 -21.28 14.36
N ARG A 28 -24.80 -22.50 13.82
CA ARG A 28 -23.76 -23.48 14.12
C ARG A 28 -22.38 -23.06 13.60
N LEU A 29 -22.29 -22.43 12.43
CA LEU A 29 -21.05 -21.88 11.88
C LEU A 29 -20.57 -20.69 12.73
N ALA A 30 -21.47 -19.81 13.16
CA ALA A 30 -21.13 -18.67 14.02
C ALA A 30 -20.71 -19.10 15.44
N ALA A 31 -21.28 -20.21 15.94
CA ALA A 31 -20.94 -20.78 17.25
C ALA A 31 -19.77 -21.79 17.22
N ALA A 32 -19.32 -22.18 16.01
CA ALA A 32 -18.19 -23.09 15.89
C ALA A 32 -16.91 -22.41 16.40
N PRO A 33 -16.21 -22.97 17.39
CA PRO A 33 -14.94 -22.42 17.80
C PRO A 33 -13.98 -22.53 16.60
N VAL A 34 -13.41 -21.40 16.20
CA VAL A 34 -12.31 -21.38 15.23
C VAL A 34 -11.13 -22.07 15.93
N GLN A 35 -10.95 -23.35 15.68
CA GLN A 35 -9.74 -24.05 16.12
C GLN A 35 -8.58 -23.57 15.25
N VAL A 36 -7.83 -22.61 15.77
CA VAL A 36 -6.53 -22.25 15.20
C VAL A 36 -5.59 -23.39 15.61
N GLU A 37 -5.40 -24.38 14.74
CA GLU A 37 -4.51 -25.53 14.99
C GLU A 37 -3.03 -25.17 14.91
N SER A 38 -2.68 -23.96 14.46
CA SER A 38 -1.30 -23.52 14.40
C SER A 38 -0.84 -22.98 15.77
N PRO A 39 0.33 -23.43 16.27
CA PRO A 39 0.91 -22.84 17.47
C PRO A 39 1.11 -21.32 17.22
N ARG A 40 0.69 -20.50 18.17
CA ARG A 40 0.98 -19.07 18.10
C ARG A 40 2.49 -18.88 18.15
N MET A 41 2.96 -17.92 17.37
CA MET A 41 4.36 -17.48 17.46
C MET A 41 4.57 -16.81 18.83
N ASP A 42 5.79 -16.92 19.34
CA ASP A 42 6.17 -16.13 20.51
C ASP A 42 6.02 -14.63 20.18
N PRO A 43 5.67 -13.81 21.17
CA PRO A 43 5.63 -12.36 21.00
C PRO A 43 6.97 -11.84 20.44
N LEU A 44 6.91 -10.87 19.53
CA LEU A 44 8.11 -10.27 18.93
C LEU A 44 9.03 -9.66 19.99
N PHE A 45 8.47 -9.16 21.07
CA PHE A 45 9.20 -8.59 22.21
C PHE A 45 8.90 -9.39 23.47
N ALA A 46 9.95 -9.76 24.20
CA ALA A 46 9.80 -10.50 25.45
C ALA A 46 9.24 -9.60 26.57
N SER A 47 9.47 -8.29 26.49
CA SER A 47 9.00 -7.31 27.46
C SER A 47 8.57 -5.98 26.80
N PRO A 48 7.83 -5.13 27.50
CA PRO A 48 7.56 -3.76 27.05
C PRO A 48 8.86 -2.94 26.84
N GLU A 49 9.87 -3.16 27.68
CA GLU A 49 11.17 -2.51 27.62
C GLU A 49 11.91 -2.84 26.32
N ASP A 50 11.91 -4.11 25.89
CA ASP A 50 12.49 -4.54 24.60
C ASP A 50 11.84 -3.84 23.43
N ARG A 51 10.50 -3.66 23.49
CA ARG A 51 9.75 -2.92 22.47
C ARG A 51 10.13 -1.44 22.47
N ASP A 52 10.24 -0.84 23.64
CA ASP A 52 10.54 0.59 23.77
C ASP A 52 11.98 0.88 23.32
N GLU A 53 12.94 -0.03 23.59
CA GLU A 53 14.30 0.04 23.05
C GLU A 53 14.31 -0.07 21.51
N PHE A 54 13.54 -1.02 20.96
CA PHE A 54 13.41 -1.15 19.50
C PHE A 54 12.85 0.13 18.88
N VAL A 55 11.78 0.68 19.45
CA VAL A 55 11.16 1.92 18.96
C VAL A 55 12.13 3.10 19.08
N ALA A 56 12.82 3.25 20.20
CA ALA A 56 13.80 4.32 20.42
C ALA A 56 14.94 4.26 19.39
N ARG A 57 15.48 3.08 19.12
CA ARG A 57 16.52 2.87 18.10
C ARG A 57 16.05 3.25 16.70
N HIS A 58 14.86 2.81 16.31
CA HIS A 58 14.32 3.09 14.96
C HIS A 58 13.78 4.52 14.81
N SER A 59 13.48 5.21 15.91
CA SER A 59 13.05 6.61 15.85
C SER A 59 14.18 7.58 15.48
N LEU A 60 15.43 7.10 15.45
CA LEU A 60 16.57 7.89 15.01
C LEU A 60 16.68 7.96 13.46
N ASP A 61 16.09 6.99 12.77
CA ASP A 61 16.14 6.87 11.32
C ASP A 61 14.92 7.55 10.69
N VAL A 62 14.74 8.84 10.95
CA VAL A 62 13.58 9.60 10.45
C VAL A 62 14.02 10.58 9.36
N ILE A 63 13.26 10.57 8.25
CA ILE A 63 13.41 11.61 7.24
C ILE A 63 12.84 12.93 7.83
N PRO A 64 13.59 14.03 7.77
CA PRO A 64 13.09 15.32 8.23
C PRO A 64 11.77 15.68 7.52
N LYS A 65 10.80 16.19 8.29
CA LYS A 65 9.50 16.63 7.77
C LYS A 65 9.23 18.06 8.19
N ALA A 66 8.49 18.77 7.34
CA ALA A 66 7.92 20.08 7.63
C ALA A 66 6.55 20.18 6.93
N SER A 67 5.81 21.25 7.15
CA SER A 67 4.60 21.50 6.38
C SER A 67 4.93 22.19 5.04
N LEU A 68 4.03 22.08 4.06
CA LEU A 68 4.28 22.63 2.72
C LEU A 68 4.45 24.17 2.73
N ASP A 69 3.78 24.87 3.63
CA ASP A 69 3.90 26.32 3.83
C ASP A 69 5.24 26.74 4.45
N GLU A 70 5.99 25.79 5.01
CA GLU A 70 7.36 25.97 5.52
C GLU A 70 8.44 25.57 4.52
N ALA A 71 8.06 25.15 3.30
CA ALA A 71 9.00 24.74 2.26
C ALA A 71 10.00 25.86 1.94
N GLN A 72 11.22 25.47 1.61
CA GLN A 72 12.30 26.41 1.31
C GLN A 72 12.93 26.13 -0.06
N GLY A 73 13.14 27.20 -0.82
CA GLY A 73 13.87 27.18 -2.07
C GLY A 73 13.23 26.32 -3.16
N ARG A 74 14.06 25.61 -3.90
CA ARG A 74 13.62 24.72 -4.96
C ARG A 74 13.10 23.39 -4.39
N CYS A 75 11.97 22.94 -4.90
CA CYS A 75 11.33 21.69 -4.47
C CYS A 75 11.29 20.67 -5.61
N TRP A 76 11.15 19.40 -5.26
CA TRP A 76 11.02 18.29 -6.18
C TRP A 76 9.73 17.54 -5.90
N LEU A 77 8.96 17.27 -6.95
CA LEU A 77 7.69 16.54 -6.88
C LEU A 77 7.89 15.12 -7.43
N GLY A 78 7.56 14.12 -6.63
CA GLY A 78 7.44 12.72 -7.05
C GLY A 78 5.98 12.27 -7.00
N ILE A 79 5.53 11.53 -8.04
CA ILE A 79 4.19 10.94 -8.13
C ILE A 79 4.33 9.45 -8.44
N ASP A 80 3.83 8.59 -7.56
CA ASP A 80 3.67 7.17 -7.81
C ASP A 80 2.22 6.90 -8.22
N ALA A 81 2.02 6.66 -9.50
CA ALA A 81 0.73 6.33 -10.09
C ALA A 81 0.53 4.82 -10.19
N GLY A 82 0.09 4.22 -9.09
CA GLY A 82 -0.23 2.79 -9.04
C GLY A 82 -1.52 2.44 -9.78
N SER A 83 -1.82 1.15 -9.89
CA SER A 83 -3.03 0.64 -10.57
C SER A 83 -4.33 1.06 -9.88
N THR A 84 -4.33 1.18 -8.56
CA THR A 84 -5.52 1.50 -7.73
C THR A 84 -5.33 2.71 -6.84
N THR A 85 -4.10 3.07 -6.54
CA THR A 85 -3.75 4.16 -5.63
C THR A 85 -2.78 5.12 -6.28
N ILE A 86 -2.82 6.36 -5.84
CA ILE A 86 -1.83 7.38 -6.19
C ILE A 86 -1.16 7.90 -4.93
N LYS A 87 0.14 8.11 -5.03
CA LYS A 87 0.95 8.68 -3.95
C LYS A 87 1.75 9.84 -4.51
N ALA A 88 1.98 10.84 -3.69
CA ALA A 88 2.86 11.92 -4.06
C ALA A 88 3.66 12.42 -2.87
N VAL A 89 4.84 12.94 -3.16
CA VAL A 89 5.74 13.55 -2.19
C VAL A 89 6.35 14.81 -2.78
N VAL A 90 6.51 15.83 -1.94
CA VAL A 90 7.35 17.00 -2.25
C VAL A 90 8.48 17.05 -1.25
N ILE A 91 9.70 17.21 -1.76
CA ILE A 91 10.92 17.41 -0.99
C ILE A 91 11.43 18.81 -1.27
N ASP A 92 11.82 19.55 -0.23
CA ASP A 92 12.39 20.89 -0.37
C ASP A 92 13.93 20.89 -0.45
N SER A 93 14.53 22.08 -0.63
CA SER A 93 15.98 22.23 -0.75
C SER A 93 16.76 21.93 0.55
N CYS A 94 16.07 21.65 1.64
CA CYS A 94 16.66 21.20 2.91
C CYS A 94 16.52 19.69 3.11
N ASP A 95 16.19 18.94 2.06
CA ASP A 95 15.95 17.48 2.07
C ASP A 95 14.82 17.06 3.03
N ARG A 96 13.86 17.97 3.27
CA ARG A 96 12.69 17.67 4.11
C ARG A 96 11.50 17.26 3.25
N ILE A 97 10.76 16.27 3.71
CA ILE A 97 9.43 15.98 3.14
C ILE A 97 8.47 17.05 3.63
N VAL A 98 7.99 17.90 2.70
CA VAL A 98 7.08 19.01 3.01
C VAL A 98 5.64 18.74 2.58
N PHE A 99 5.40 17.71 1.78
CA PHE A 99 4.06 17.29 1.37
C PHE A 99 4.04 15.78 1.14
N THR A 100 2.96 15.15 1.55
CA THR A 100 2.67 13.74 1.22
C THR A 100 1.19 13.61 0.88
N HIS A 101 0.91 12.75 -0.10
CA HIS A 101 -0.45 12.38 -0.47
C HIS A 101 -0.53 10.87 -0.69
N TYR A 102 -1.62 10.26 -0.24
CA TYR A 102 -1.95 8.86 -0.48
C TYR A 102 -3.46 8.73 -0.59
N ALA A 103 -3.97 8.31 -1.75
CA ALA A 103 -5.39 8.11 -1.97
C ALA A 103 -5.66 7.02 -3.02
N SER A 104 -6.91 6.58 -3.13
CA SER A 104 -7.38 5.86 -4.30
C SER A 104 -7.31 6.77 -5.52
N ASN A 105 -6.95 6.23 -6.69
CA ASN A 105 -7.02 6.95 -7.96
C ASN A 105 -8.37 6.78 -8.66
N GLU A 106 -9.30 6.02 -8.07
CA GLU A 106 -10.66 5.76 -8.58
C GLU A 106 -10.70 5.31 -10.06
N GLY A 107 -9.60 4.72 -10.55
CA GLY A 107 -9.43 4.30 -11.94
C GLY A 107 -9.03 5.42 -12.91
N ASP A 108 -8.82 6.66 -12.43
CA ASP A 108 -8.32 7.80 -13.20
C ASP A 108 -7.08 8.43 -12.55
N PRO A 109 -5.90 7.85 -12.77
CA PRO A 109 -4.67 8.36 -12.20
C PRO A 109 -4.29 9.76 -12.71
N VAL A 110 -4.77 10.16 -13.90
CA VAL A 110 -4.48 11.49 -14.44
C VAL A 110 -5.27 12.56 -13.69
N ALA A 111 -6.58 12.37 -13.51
CA ALA A 111 -7.40 13.30 -12.75
C ALA A 111 -6.86 13.46 -11.32
N ALA A 112 -6.55 12.34 -10.65
CA ALA A 112 -5.97 12.35 -9.32
C ALA A 112 -4.62 13.10 -9.27
N ALA A 113 -3.74 12.89 -10.26
CA ALA A 113 -2.46 13.61 -10.35
C ALA A 113 -2.65 15.11 -10.59
N VAL A 114 -3.62 15.51 -11.41
CA VAL A 114 -3.96 16.92 -11.63
C VAL A 114 -4.38 17.59 -10.32
N ASP A 115 -5.20 16.92 -9.52
CA ASP A 115 -5.66 17.49 -8.23
C ASP A 115 -4.51 17.61 -7.23
N ILE A 116 -3.59 16.65 -7.20
CA ILE A 116 -2.36 16.75 -6.40
C ILE A 116 -1.52 17.96 -6.83
N VAL A 117 -1.26 18.12 -8.13
CA VAL A 117 -0.45 19.25 -8.64
C VAL A 117 -1.12 20.58 -8.32
N ARG A 118 -2.45 20.67 -8.43
CA ARG A 118 -3.21 21.87 -8.04
C ARG A 118 -3.07 22.16 -6.54
N ALA A 119 -3.19 21.15 -5.69
CA ALA A 119 -3.06 21.29 -4.25
C ALA A 119 -1.65 21.78 -3.86
N VAL A 120 -0.61 21.15 -4.41
CA VAL A 120 0.79 21.56 -4.18
C VAL A 120 1.01 23.00 -4.64
N ARG A 121 0.60 23.33 -5.87
CA ARG A 121 0.78 24.68 -6.43
C ARG A 121 0.04 25.76 -5.64
N GLY A 122 -1.14 25.43 -5.12
CA GLY A 122 -1.95 26.38 -4.32
C GLY A 122 -1.41 26.63 -2.91
N ALA A 123 -0.63 25.70 -2.37
CA ALA A 123 -0.11 25.77 -1.01
C ALA A 123 1.41 26.07 -0.95
N LEU A 124 2.10 26.05 -2.08
CA LEU A 124 3.54 26.32 -2.14
C LEU A 124 3.82 27.80 -1.77
N PRO A 125 4.75 28.09 -0.83
CA PRO A 125 5.04 29.45 -0.41
C PRO A 125 5.57 30.33 -1.54
N GLN A 126 5.41 31.64 -1.39
CA GLN A 126 5.99 32.59 -2.32
C GLN A 126 7.53 32.49 -2.31
N GLY A 127 8.13 32.38 -3.48
CA GLY A 127 9.57 32.20 -3.64
C GLY A 127 10.02 30.74 -3.70
N CYS A 128 9.11 29.78 -3.50
CA CYS A 128 9.35 28.37 -3.77
C CYS A 128 8.81 27.97 -5.14
N GLU A 129 9.47 27.04 -5.79
CA GLU A 129 9.08 26.50 -7.09
C GLU A 129 9.34 24.98 -7.15
N ILE A 130 8.53 24.28 -7.93
CA ILE A 130 8.87 22.89 -8.29
C ILE A 130 9.93 22.95 -9.39
N GLY A 131 11.15 22.62 -9.02
CA GLY A 131 12.27 22.65 -9.93
C GLY A 131 12.38 21.46 -10.85
N ARG A 132 11.90 20.30 -10.41
CA ARG A 132 11.74 19.08 -11.20
C ARG A 132 10.62 18.22 -10.66
N SER A 133 10.07 17.41 -11.58
CA SER A 133 8.97 16.50 -11.32
C SER A 133 9.24 15.13 -11.95
N CYS A 134 8.86 14.07 -11.26
CA CYS A 134 9.02 12.69 -11.72
C CYS A 134 7.76 11.88 -11.44
N SER A 135 7.40 11.00 -12.36
CA SER A 135 6.37 9.97 -12.10
C SER A 135 6.99 8.57 -12.11
N THR A 136 6.36 7.67 -11.36
CA THR A 136 6.67 6.25 -11.30
C THR A 136 5.39 5.43 -11.17
N GLY A 137 5.52 4.12 -11.09
CA GLY A 137 4.41 3.18 -10.95
C GLY A 137 3.80 2.79 -12.29
N TYR A 138 2.71 2.03 -12.23
CA TYR A 138 2.06 1.46 -13.42
C TYR A 138 1.54 2.50 -14.41
N GLY A 139 1.09 3.67 -13.91
CA GLY A 139 0.60 4.80 -14.70
C GLY A 139 1.66 5.84 -15.05
N GLU A 140 2.96 5.55 -14.84
CA GLU A 140 4.08 6.49 -15.00
C GLU A 140 4.02 7.26 -16.32
N GLY A 141 4.03 6.57 -17.45
CA GLY A 141 4.07 7.19 -18.78
C GLY A 141 2.82 8.02 -19.08
N LEU A 142 1.64 7.59 -18.59
CA LEU A 142 0.38 8.31 -18.78
C LEU A 142 0.39 9.63 -18.00
N VAL A 143 0.75 9.61 -16.73
CA VAL A 143 0.80 10.79 -15.88
C VAL A 143 1.89 11.75 -16.33
N LYS A 144 3.08 11.24 -16.67
CA LYS A 144 4.17 12.03 -17.25
C LYS A 144 3.72 12.79 -18.47
N SER A 145 3.09 12.10 -19.42
CA SER A 145 2.67 12.71 -20.69
C SER A 145 1.55 13.73 -20.47
N ALA A 146 0.56 13.40 -19.63
CA ALA A 146 -0.59 14.25 -19.39
C ALA A 146 -0.23 15.57 -18.66
N LEU A 147 0.69 15.50 -17.71
CA LEU A 147 1.13 16.66 -16.90
C LEU A 147 2.43 17.30 -17.38
N THR A 148 3.03 16.76 -18.43
CA THR A 148 4.32 17.22 -18.95
C THR A 148 5.40 17.23 -17.86
N LEU A 149 5.46 16.14 -17.06
CA LEU A 149 6.48 16.00 -16.04
C LEU A 149 7.86 15.81 -16.66
N ASP A 150 8.90 16.24 -15.96
CA ASP A 150 10.28 16.21 -16.48
C ASP A 150 10.77 14.79 -16.72
N GLU A 151 10.49 13.88 -15.79
CA GLU A 151 11.04 12.53 -15.81
C GLU A 151 9.97 11.48 -15.52
N GLY A 152 10.22 10.25 -15.97
CA GLY A 152 9.53 9.04 -15.56
C GLY A 152 10.57 8.00 -15.19
N GLU A 153 10.36 7.30 -14.10
CA GLU A 153 11.28 6.30 -13.60
C GLU A 153 10.52 4.99 -13.31
N ILE A 154 11.17 3.88 -13.55
CA ILE A 154 10.61 2.59 -13.17
C ILE A 154 10.56 2.46 -11.64
N GLU A 155 9.49 1.89 -11.13
CA GLU A 155 9.19 1.78 -9.69
C GLU A 155 10.37 1.22 -8.88
N THR A 156 10.98 0.15 -9.36
CA THR A 156 12.12 -0.50 -8.70
C THR A 156 13.31 0.44 -8.54
N MET A 157 13.59 1.28 -9.55
CA MET A 157 14.66 2.26 -9.48
C MET A 157 14.32 3.44 -8.59
N ALA A 158 13.05 3.87 -8.58
CA ALA A 158 12.57 4.88 -7.65
C ALA A 158 12.73 4.43 -6.19
N HIS A 159 12.38 3.17 -5.87
CA HIS A 159 12.59 2.57 -4.55
C HIS A 159 14.07 2.49 -4.18
N TYR A 160 14.93 2.04 -5.10
CA TYR A 160 16.37 2.03 -4.86
C TYR A 160 16.93 3.43 -4.58
N ARG A 161 16.55 4.42 -5.38
CA ARG A 161 17.00 5.81 -5.19
C ARG A 161 16.59 6.38 -3.84
N ALA A 162 15.34 6.09 -3.42
CA ALA A 162 14.87 6.49 -2.10
C ALA A 162 15.66 5.80 -0.98
N ALA A 163 15.91 4.49 -1.10
CA ALA A 163 16.68 3.73 -0.12
C ALA A 163 18.12 4.24 -0.02
N GLU A 164 18.79 4.51 -1.15
CA GLU A 164 20.15 5.05 -1.18
C GLU A 164 20.24 6.46 -0.60
N PHE A 165 19.20 7.27 -0.81
CA PHE A 165 19.13 8.62 -0.23
C PHE A 165 19.01 8.59 1.30
N ILE A 166 18.18 7.67 1.83
CA ILE A 166 17.95 7.53 3.28
C ILE A 166 19.11 6.80 3.97
N CYS A 167 19.66 5.78 3.31
CA CYS A 167 20.73 4.92 3.81
C CYS A 167 21.85 4.80 2.77
N PRO A 168 22.73 5.81 2.67
CA PRO A 168 23.82 5.80 1.71
C PRO A 168 24.70 4.55 1.83
N GLY A 169 24.97 3.90 0.70
CA GLY A 169 25.73 2.66 0.65
C GLY A 169 24.92 1.41 0.96
N VAL A 170 23.59 1.49 0.88
CA VAL A 170 22.71 0.32 1.00
C VAL A 170 23.13 -0.79 0.02
N THR A 171 23.24 -2.03 0.50
CA THR A 171 23.67 -3.19 -0.29
C THR A 171 22.53 -4.09 -0.71
N SER A 172 21.36 -3.96 -0.06
CA SER A 172 20.17 -4.72 -0.39
C SER A 172 18.89 -3.97 -0.01
N VAL A 173 17.86 -4.12 -0.83
CA VAL A 173 16.52 -3.58 -0.58
C VAL A 173 15.52 -4.72 -0.74
N ILE A 174 14.62 -4.85 0.21
CA ILE A 174 13.43 -5.70 0.12
C ILE A 174 12.23 -4.77 0.00
N ASP A 175 11.60 -4.79 -1.16
CA ASP A 175 10.37 -4.07 -1.44
C ASP A 175 9.19 -5.02 -1.32
N ILE A 176 8.25 -4.71 -0.41
CA ILE A 176 7.08 -5.54 -0.14
C ILE A 176 5.84 -4.75 -0.54
N GLY A 177 5.40 -4.96 -1.77
CA GLY A 177 4.15 -4.43 -2.29
C GLY A 177 2.93 -5.23 -1.83
N GLY A 178 1.73 -4.72 -2.13
CA GLY A 178 0.48 -5.42 -1.84
C GLY A 178 0.31 -6.72 -2.63
N GLN A 179 0.86 -6.79 -3.82
CA GLN A 179 0.69 -7.91 -4.76
C GLN A 179 1.99 -8.59 -5.19
N ASP A 180 3.13 -7.96 -4.99
CA ASP A 180 4.45 -8.49 -5.33
C ASP A 180 5.47 -8.20 -4.22
N MET A 181 6.61 -8.86 -4.33
CA MET A 181 7.76 -8.63 -3.49
C MET A 181 9.00 -8.66 -4.36
N LYS A 182 9.90 -7.70 -4.18
CA LYS A 182 11.14 -7.58 -4.92
C LYS A 182 12.32 -7.55 -3.96
N TYR A 183 13.37 -8.25 -4.31
CA TYR A 183 14.65 -8.17 -3.64
C TYR A 183 15.69 -7.61 -4.61
N LEU A 184 16.30 -6.49 -4.24
CA LEU A 184 17.35 -5.84 -5.00
C LEU A 184 18.68 -6.07 -4.28
N ARG A 185 19.68 -6.49 -5.03
CA ARG A 185 21.07 -6.50 -4.58
C ARG A 185 21.82 -5.35 -5.23
N ILE A 186 22.51 -4.56 -4.41
CA ILE A 186 23.23 -3.38 -4.83
C ILE A 186 24.73 -3.62 -4.62
N ARG A 187 25.55 -3.25 -5.61
CA ARG A 187 27.00 -3.23 -5.53
C ARG A 187 27.52 -1.97 -6.18
N ASP A 188 28.44 -1.31 -5.50
CA ASP A 188 29.09 -0.08 -6.01
C ASP A 188 28.06 0.95 -6.51
N HIS A 189 26.99 1.17 -5.72
CA HIS A 189 25.88 2.08 -6.04
C HIS A 189 25.09 1.72 -7.32
N VAL A 190 25.15 0.46 -7.76
CA VAL A 190 24.43 -0.05 -8.93
C VAL A 190 23.58 -1.25 -8.52
N VAL A 191 22.36 -1.34 -9.05
CA VAL A 191 21.53 -2.54 -8.90
C VAL A 191 22.16 -3.68 -9.71
N ASP A 192 22.77 -4.64 -9.01
CA ASP A 192 23.47 -5.80 -9.57
C ASP A 192 22.50 -6.91 -9.98
N SER A 193 21.46 -7.13 -9.18
CA SER A 193 20.41 -8.11 -9.50
C SER A 193 19.08 -7.78 -8.85
N ILE A 194 18.03 -8.22 -9.51
CA ILE A 194 16.63 -8.10 -9.02
C ILE A 194 16.02 -9.50 -9.04
N SER A 195 15.46 -9.91 -7.91
CA SER A 195 14.63 -11.10 -7.81
C SER A 195 13.20 -10.65 -7.51
N VAL A 196 12.25 -11.11 -8.31
CA VAL A 196 10.82 -10.78 -8.16
C VAL A 196 10.07 -12.05 -7.83
N ASN A 197 9.18 -11.97 -6.88
CA ASN A 197 8.19 -13.02 -6.66
C ASN A 197 7.01 -12.78 -7.59
N GLU A 198 6.91 -13.58 -8.63
CA GLU A 198 5.88 -13.46 -9.68
C GLU A 198 4.52 -14.05 -9.28
N ALA A 199 4.47 -14.82 -8.19
CA ALA A 199 3.23 -15.43 -7.72
C ALA A 199 2.60 -14.60 -6.59
N CYS A 200 1.57 -13.85 -6.93
CA CYS A 200 0.78 -12.97 -6.03
C CYS A 200 0.37 -13.61 -4.69
N SER A 201 0.20 -14.95 -4.67
CA SER A 201 -0.28 -15.70 -3.50
C SER A 201 0.82 -16.26 -2.60
N SER A 202 2.11 -16.09 -2.93
CA SER A 202 3.19 -16.84 -2.28
C SER A 202 4.27 -15.99 -1.60
N GLY A 203 4.02 -14.71 -1.32
CA GLY A 203 4.99 -13.90 -0.59
C GLY A 203 4.93 -12.40 -0.90
N CYS A 204 3.75 -11.81 -0.84
CA CYS A 204 3.55 -10.37 -0.92
C CYS A 204 2.96 -9.83 0.39
N GLY A 205 2.77 -8.53 0.49
CA GLY A 205 2.19 -7.89 1.67
C GLY A 205 0.84 -8.47 2.07
N SER A 206 -0.03 -8.81 1.12
CA SER A 206 -1.32 -9.46 1.39
C SER A 206 -1.16 -10.84 2.05
N PHE A 207 -0.18 -11.63 1.61
CA PHE A 207 0.14 -12.91 2.24
C PHE A 207 0.64 -12.71 3.67
N LEU A 208 1.58 -11.80 3.89
CA LEU A 208 2.12 -11.50 5.22
C LEU A 208 1.02 -11.01 6.17
N GLN A 209 0.12 -10.16 5.69
CA GLN A 209 -1.03 -9.68 6.47
C GLN A 209 -1.96 -10.83 6.86
N THR A 210 -2.33 -11.69 5.90
CA THR A 210 -3.20 -12.83 6.15
C THR A 210 -2.55 -13.81 7.12
N PHE A 211 -1.25 -14.07 6.93
CA PHE A 211 -0.49 -14.95 7.81
C PHE A 211 -0.43 -14.40 9.24
N ALA A 212 -0.09 -13.13 9.41
CA ALA A 212 -0.08 -12.48 10.72
C ALA A 212 -1.45 -12.53 11.42
N GLN A 213 -2.54 -12.27 10.69
CA GLN A 213 -3.90 -12.37 11.23
C GLN A 213 -4.28 -13.80 11.64
N THR A 214 -3.77 -14.81 10.94
CA THR A 214 -4.04 -16.22 11.25
C THR A 214 -3.27 -16.69 12.48
N MET A 215 -2.06 -16.18 12.66
CA MET A 215 -1.19 -16.54 13.78
C MET A 215 -1.54 -15.81 15.08
N GLY A 216 -2.34 -14.75 15.04
CA GLY A 216 -2.82 -13.96 16.20
C GLY A 216 -1.80 -12.93 16.64
#